data_490cff8f833774106bf2784dd5ba30d3
#
_entry.id   490cff8f833774106bf2784dd5ba30d3
#
_cell.length_a   1.000
_cell.length_b   1.000
_cell.length_c   1.000
_cell.angle_alpha   90.00
_cell.angle_beta   90.00
_cell.angle_gamma   90.00
#
_symmetry.space_group_name_H-M   'P 1'
#
loop_
_entity.id
_entity.type
_entity.pdbx_description
1 polymer ?
#
loop_
_entity_poly.entity_id
_entity_poly.type
_entity_poly.pdbx_seq_one_letter_code
_entity_poly.pdbx_strand_id
1 'polypeptide(L)'
;MDKTPGTTPPRPAGAGVDAMMETNRANWDARAGVHEGSRFYDVAGLLRGEDHLAPFEYAELGDLRGRDLVHLQCHLGTDTVCLARAGARAVGLDFSEESVARARRIAEDAGLDIEYVRANVYDAVSALGGRTFDVVHTGKGALNWLPDLGEWARVAAALLRPGGMLHVVEFHPLFTAGADEQPDLARRLVLDWDYLATGEASRFDGGDTYTDGPAVTGMTETYEWSYGLGDVVGAVLDAGLRLVSLAEHDISPWARWEGMRPDGRWWRMPEGAPKLPLLFSLRAVRDA
;
A
#
# COMPACT_ATOMS: atom_id res chain seq x y z
N MET A 1 -29.48 12.40 19.95
CA MET A 1 -28.05 12.69 20.03
C MET A 1 -27.56 12.67 18.60
N ASP A 2 -27.38 13.86 18.08
CA ASP A 2 -26.97 14.09 16.68
C ASP A 2 -25.48 13.74 16.58
N LYS A 3 -25.13 12.60 15.92
CA LYS A 3 -23.76 12.26 15.62
C LYS A 3 -23.43 12.87 14.25
N THR A 4 -22.77 14.00 14.30
CA THR A 4 -22.09 14.55 13.11
C THR A 4 -21.19 13.47 12.51
N PRO A 5 -21.21 13.24 11.16
CA PRO A 5 -20.30 12.31 10.51
C PRO A 5 -18.85 12.67 10.87
N GLY A 6 -18.05 11.67 11.23
CA GLY A 6 -16.65 11.87 11.57
C GLY A 6 -15.91 12.52 10.41
N THR A 7 -15.53 13.76 10.58
CA THR A 7 -14.64 14.45 9.66
C THR A 7 -13.24 13.87 9.86
N THR A 8 -12.64 13.32 8.79
CA THR A 8 -11.21 12.99 8.75
C THR A 8 -10.43 14.19 9.31
N PRO A 9 -9.53 14.00 10.28
CA PRO A 9 -8.75 15.11 10.81
C PRO A 9 -7.98 15.78 9.66
N PRO A 10 -7.95 17.13 9.60
CA PRO A 10 -7.25 17.84 8.55
C PRO A 10 -5.75 17.57 8.65
N ARG A 11 -5.07 17.56 7.48
CA ARG A 11 -3.60 17.50 7.38
C ARG A 11 -2.98 18.43 8.44
N PRO A 12 -2.05 17.92 9.28
CA PRO A 12 -1.28 18.81 10.13
C PRO A 12 -0.50 19.77 9.23
N ALA A 13 -0.98 21.01 9.10
CA ALA A 13 -0.38 22.00 8.25
C ALA A 13 0.92 22.51 8.89
N GLY A 14 2.06 22.41 8.18
CA GLY A 14 3.27 23.08 8.56
C GLY A 14 4.53 22.48 7.96
N ALA A 15 5.58 23.26 7.92
CA ALA A 15 6.92 22.87 7.47
C ALA A 15 7.43 21.54 8.05
N GLY A 16 6.87 21.09 9.18
CA GLY A 16 7.19 19.81 9.80
C GLY A 16 6.73 18.59 9.00
N VAL A 17 5.53 18.61 8.43
CA VAL A 17 4.98 17.46 7.67
C VAL A 17 5.71 17.28 6.34
N ASP A 18 6.00 18.37 5.64
CA ASP A 18 6.76 18.30 4.39
C ASP A 18 8.18 17.77 4.63
N ALA A 19 8.82 18.14 5.76
CA ALA A 19 10.11 17.58 6.16
C ALA A 19 10.01 16.08 6.49
N MET A 20 8.95 15.63 7.17
CA MET A 20 8.71 14.22 7.45
C MET A 20 8.53 13.42 6.15
N MET A 21 7.76 13.96 5.19
CA MET A 21 7.57 13.33 3.87
C MET A 21 8.89 13.25 3.08
N GLU A 22 9.75 14.29 3.15
CA GLU A 22 11.06 14.25 2.50
C GLU A 22 12.01 13.24 3.20
N THR A 23 11.96 13.13 4.52
CA THR A 23 12.69 12.09 5.27
C THR A 23 12.25 10.71 4.83
N ASN A 24 10.94 10.46 4.74
CA ASN A 24 10.39 9.21 4.24
C ASN A 24 10.84 8.93 2.80
N ARG A 25 10.80 9.91 1.92
CA ARG A 25 11.26 9.75 0.54
C ARG A 25 12.73 9.31 0.48
N ALA A 26 13.59 9.99 1.24
CA ALA A 26 15.01 9.66 1.28
C ALA A 26 15.28 8.27 1.89
N ASN A 27 14.50 7.86 2.89
CA ASN A 27 14.55 6.51 3.44
C ASN A 27 14.12 5.46 2.41
N TRP A 28 13.03 5.71 1.65
CA TRP A 28 12.58 4.80 0.58
C TRP A 28 13.57 4.72 -0.58
N ASP A 29 14.30 5.79 -0.92
CA ASP A 29 15.42 5.74 -1.86
C ASP A 29 16.53 4.79 -1.33
N ALA A 30 16.86 4.89 -0.04
CA ALA A 30 17.88 4.02 0.57
C ALA A 30 17.45 2.54 0.64
N ARG A 31 16.17 2.27 0.90
CA ARG A 31 15.59 0.91 0.95
C ARG A 31 15.52 0.22 -0.41
N ALA A 32 15.33 0.95 -1.49
CA ALA A 32 15.00 0.40 -2.81
C ALA A 32 15.98 -0.69 -3.28
N GLY A 33 17.29 -0.51 -3.04
CA GLY A 33 18.30 -1.51 -3.41
C GLY A 33 18.27 -2.78 -2.55
N VAL A 34 18.02 -2.63 -1.24
CA VAL A 34 17.87 -3.75 -0.32
C VAL A 34 16.62 -4.57 -0.68
N HIS A 35 15.53 -3.88 -0.95
CA HIS A 35 14.27 -4.49 -1.33
C HIS A 35 14.35 -5.27 -2.65
N GLU A 36 14.96 -4.69 -3.68
CA GLU A 36 15.16 -5.37 -4.98
C GLU A 36 15.93 -6.69 -4.83
N GLY A 37 16.93 -6.73 -3.96
CA GLY A 37 17.75 -7.92 -3.70
C GLY A 37 17.13 -8.94 -2.74
N SER A 38 15.98 -8.65 -2.14
CA SER A 38 15.38 -9.47 -1.09
C SER A 38 14.60 -10.66 -1.63
N ARG A 39 14.48 -11.72 -0.82
CA ARG A 39 13.59 -12.85 -1.12
C ARG A 39 12.11 -12.47 -0.99
N PHE A 40 11.82 -11.41 -0.24
CA PHE A 40 10.46 -10.91 -0.10
C PHE A 40 9.92 -10.41 -1.45
N TYR A 41 10.68 -9.56 -2.13
CA TYR A 41 10.29 -9.05 -3.44
C TYR A 41 10.55 -10.06 -4.58
N ASP A 42 11.42 -11.03 -4.39
CA ASP A 42 11.73 -12.11 -5.34
C ASP A 42 11.60 -11.68 -6.83
N VAL A 43 12.32 -10.62 -7.18
CA VAL A 43 12.30 -10.08 -8.54
C VAL A 43 12.66 -11.14 -9.58
N ALA A 44 13.57 -12.06 -9.23
CA ALA A 44 13.92 -13.16 -10.11
C ALA A 44 12.75 -14.13 -10.36
N GLY A 45 11.96 -14.45 -9.33
CA GLY A 45 10.73 -15.24 -9.46
C GLY A 45 9.69 -14.52 -10.30
N LEU A 46 9.48 -13.21 -10.03
CA LEU A 46 8.61 -12.38 -10.84
C LEU A 46 8.99 -12.43 -12.32
N LEU A 47 10.28 -12.28 -12.66
CA LEU A 47 10.75 -12.34 -14.04
C LEU A 47 10.54 -13.72 -14.69
N ARG A 48 10.56 -14.80 -13.91
CA ARG A 48 10.18 -16.15 -14.38
C ARG A 48 8.67 -16.35 -14.53
N GLY A 49 7.85 -15.39 -14.14
CA GLY A 49 6.39 -15.44 -14.26
C GLY A 49 5.64 -15.78 -12.96
N GLU A 50 6.34 -15.78 -11.82
CA GLU A 50 5.67 -15.93 -10.52
C GLU A 50 4.81 -14.69 -10.22
N ASP A 51 3.69 -14.90 -9.54
CA ASP A 51 2.71 -13.87 -9.23
C ASP A 51 2.89 -13.34 -7.81
N HIS A 52 2.77 -12.01 -7.65
CA HIS A 52 2.88 -11.34 -6.36
C HIS A 52 1.52 -10.90 -5.79
N LEU A 53 0.47 -10.95 -6.59
CA LEU A 53 -0.89 -10.63 -6.16
C LEU A 53 -1.58 -11.88 -5.59
N ALA A 54 -2.43 -11.67 -4.61
CA ALA A 54 -3.27 -12.73 -4.09
C ALA A 54 -4.41 -13.05 -5.08
N PRO A 55 -4.92 -14.31 -5.11
CA PRO A 55 -6.03 -14.67 -5.98
C PRO A 55 -7.28 -13.81 -5.79
N PHE A 56 -7.54 -13.32 -4.57
CA PHE A 56 -8.68 -12.44 -4.31
C PHE A 56 -8.53 -11.08 -5.00
N GLU A 57 -7.30 -10.56 -5.15
CA GLU A 57 -7.06 -9.29 -5.82
C GLU A 57 -7.49 -9.35 -7.29
N TYR A 58 -7.19 -10.43 -8.00
CA TYR A 58 -7.69 -10.65 -9.37
C TYR A 58 -9.20 -10.82 -9.44
N ALA A 59 -9.77 -11.54 -8.49
CA ALA A 59 -11.23 -11.74 -8.43
C ALA A 59 -11.96 -10.40 -8.22
N GLU A 60 -11.37 -9.49 -7.46
CA GLU A 60 -11.91 -8.17 -7.18
C GLU A 60 -11.70 -7.18 -8.33
N LEU A 61 -10.52 -7.18 -8.95
CA LEU A 61 -10.18 -6.34 -10.09
C LEU A 61 -10.95 -6.73 -11.36
N GLY A 62 -11.27 -8.01 -11.51
CA GLY A 62 -11.96 -8.55 -12.68
C GLY A 62 -11.10 -8.54 -13.94
N ASP A 63 -11.72 -8.39 -15.11
CA ASP A 63 -11.00 -8.38 -16.39
C ASP A 63 -10.25 -7.05 -16.59
N LEU A 64 -8.93 -7.12 -16.58
CA LEU A 64 -8.03 -5.97 -16.77
C LEU A 64 -7.62 -5.75 -18.22
N ARG A 65 -7.97 -6.64 -19.16
CA ARG A 65 -7.54 -6.55 -20.56
C ARG A 65 -7.99 -5.23 -21.19
N GLY A 66 -7.00 -4.43 -21.60
CA GLY A 66 -7.19 -3.14 -22.24
C GLY A 66 -7.72 -2.03 -21.33
N ARG A 67 -7.79 -2.24 -20.01
CA ARG A 67 -8.12 -1.19 -19.05
C ARG A 67 -6.92 -0.31 -18.76
N ASP A 68 -7.14 1.00 -18.67
CA ASP A 68 -6.13 1.94 -18.18
C ASP A 68 -6.11 1.86 -16.64
N LEU A 69 -4.93 1.56 -16.10
CA LEU A 69 -4.74 1.39 -14.66
C LEU A 69 -3.58 2.24 -14.18
N VAL A 70 -3.74 2.95 -13.06
CA VAL A 70 -2.65 3.57 -12.32
C VAL A 70 -2.46 2.89 -10.97
N HIS A 71 -1.21 2.50 -10.67
CA HIS A 71 -0.80 2.00 -9.37
C HIS A 71 -0.10 3.12 -8.60
N LEU A 72 -0.75 3.66 -7.60
CA LEU A 72 -0.22 4.70 -6.73
C LEU A 72 0.70 4.10 -5.66
N GLN A 73 1.83 4.78 -5.38
CA GLN A 73 2.83 4.34 -4.40
C GLN A 73 3.37 2.94 -4.72
N CYS A 74 3.74 2.75 -6.01
CA CYS A 74 4.02 1.43 -6.58
C CYS A 74 5.38 0.83 -6.19
N HIS A 75 6.25 1.57 -5.51
CA HIS A 75 7.59 1.15 -5.11
C HIS A 75 8.39 0.54 -6.28
N LEU A 76 8.87 -0.71 -6.15
CA LEU A 76 9.60 -1.44 -7.20
C LEU A 76 8.72 -1.88 -8.39
N GLY A 77 7.42 -1.62 -8.33
CA GLY A 77 6.49 -1.95 -9.41
C GLY A 77 6.24 -3.44 -9.62
N THR A 78 6.57 -4.31 -8.67
CA THR A 78 6.34 -5.77 -8.82
C THR A 78 4.87 -6.11 -9.00
N ASP A 79 3.99 -5.50 -8.22
CA ASP A 79 2.54 -5.66 -8.36
C ASP A 79 2.04 -5.02 -9.68
N THR A 80 2.66 -3.88 -10.10
CA THR A 80 2.36 -3.24 -11.39
C THR A 80 2.66 -4.17 -12.57
N VAL A 81 3.78 -4.92 -12.50
CA VAL A 81 4.13 -5.95 -13.49
C VAL A 81 3.07 -7.04 -13.57
N CYS A 82 2.59 -7.53 -12.41
CA CYS A 82 1.51 -8.52 -12.36
C CYS A 82 0.20 -7.99 -12.99
N LEU A 83 -0.17 -6.75 -12.68
CA LEU A 83 -1.35 -6.09 -13.24
C LEU A 83 -1.24 -5.89 -14.77
N ALA A 84 -0.05 -5.51 -15.26
CA ALA A 84 0.21 -5.40 -16.69
C ALA A 84 0.15 -6.77 -17.40
N ARG A 85 0.69 -7.83 -16.79
CA ARG A 85 0.58 -9.21 -17.31
C ARG A 85 -0.87 -9.69 -17.38
N ALA A 86 -1.73 -9.21 -16.47
CA ALA A 86 -3.16 -9.46 -16.51
C ALA A 86 -3.89 -8.68 -17.62
N GLY A 87 -3.17 -7.84 -18.38
CA GLY A 87 -3.67 -7.14 -19.57
C GLY A 87 -3.97 -5.67 -19.36
N ALA A 88 -3.70 -5.08 -18.21
CA ALA A 88 -3.86 -3.66 -17.99
C ALA A 88 -2.82 -2.84 -18.79
N ARG A 89 -3.22 -1.67 -19.28
CA ARG A 89 -2.28 -0.61 -19.66
C ARG A 89 -1.91 0.13 -18.39
N ALA A 90 -0.86 -0.36 -17.72
CA ALA A 90 -0.49 0.06 -16.40
C ALA A 90 0.46 1.27 -16.40
N VAL A 91 0.23 2.17 -15.45
CA VAL A 91 1.14 3.25 -15.06
C VAL A 91 1.45 3.08 -13.59
N GLY A 92 2.74 3.13 -13.21
CA GLY A 92 3.16 3.17 -11.82
C GLY A 92 3.55 4.59 -11.40
N LEU A 93 3.21 4.99 -10.18
CA LEU A 93 3.61 6.27 -9.61
C LEU A 93 4.21 6.05 -8.23
N ASP A 94 5.39 6.62 -7.99
CA ASP A 94 6.04 6.61 -6.67
C ASP A 94 6.88 7.88 -6.48
N PHE A 95 7.07 8.31 -5.24
CA PHE A 95 7.87 9.50 -4.95
C PHE A 95 9.39 9.22 -4.88
N SER A 96 9.79 7.96 -4.67
CA SER A 96 11.19 7.54 -4.61
C SER A 96 11.78 7.45 -6.02
N GLU A 97 12.85 8.19 -6.27
CA GLU A 97 13.57 8.16 -7.55
C GLU A 97 14.23 6.80 -7.79
N GLU A 98 14.84 6.23 -6.74
CA GLU A 98 15.49 4.93 -6.79
C GLU A 98 14.49 3.79 -7.02
N SER A 99 13.31 3.86 -6.39
CA SER A 99 12.24 2.88 -6.63
C SER A 99 11.75 2.93 -8.06
N VAL A 100 11.46 4.11 -8.59
CA VAL A 100 11.00 4.30 -9.97
C VAL A 100 12.05 3.86 -10.99
N ALA A 101 13.34 4.16 -10.75
CA ALA A 101 14.42 3.73 -11.63
C ALA A 101 14.52 2.21 -11.69
N ARG A 102 14.33 1.51 -10.56
CA ARG A 102 14.32 0.05 -10.47
C ARG A 102 13.07 -0.54 -11.12
N ALA A 103 11.91 0.04 -10.85
CA ALA A 103 10.64 -0.39 -11.44
C ALA A 103 10.69 -0.37 -12.99
N ARG A 104 11.31 0.65 -13.58
CA ARG A 104 11.53 0.72 -15.03
C ARG A 104 12.39 -0.44 -15.54
N ARG A 105 13.52 -0.73 -14.87
CA ARG A 105 14.38 -1.87 -15.26
C ARG A 105 13.65 -3.21 -15.13
N ILE A 106 12.93 -3.40 -14.01
CA ILE A 106 12.16 -4.64 -13.80
C ILE A 106 11.10 -4.83 -14.90
N ALA A 107 10.41 -3.77 -15.30
CA ALA A 107 9.44 -3.84 -16.38
C ALA A 107 10.10 -4.13 -17.74
N GLU A 108 11.26 -3.51 -18.05
CA GLU A 108 12.05 -3.78 -19.24
C GLU A 108 12.51 -5.24 -19.28
N ASP A 109 13.07 -5.75 -18.17
CA ASP A 109 13.50 -7.15 -18.04
C ASP A 109 12.32 -8.13 -18.14
N ALA A 110 11.12 -7.72 -17.71
CA ALA A 110 9.90 -8.49 -17.89
C ALA A 110 9.31 -8.41 -19.32
N GLY A 111 9.88 -7.59 -20.21
CA GLY A 111 9.39 -7.37 -21.57
C GLY A 111 8.05 -6.64 -21.63
N LEU A 112 7.75 -5.78 -20.66
CA LEU A 112 6.50 -5.04 -20.53
C LEU A 112 6.69 -3.54 -20.74
N ASP A 113 5.76 -2.93 -21.48
CA ASP A 113 5.69 -1.49 -21.68
C ASP A 113 4.85 -0.87 -20.54
N ILE A 114 5.53 -0.46 -19.46
CA ILE A 114 4.91 0.17 -18.30
C ILE A 114 5.53 1.55 -18.11
N GLU A 115 4.68 2.57 -18.08
CA GLU A 115 5.10 3.92 -17.73
C GLU A 115 5.27 4.05 -16.21
N TYR A 116 6.39 4.62 -15.76
CA TYR A 116 6.61 4.95 -14.36
C TYR A 116 6.88 6.45 -14.20
N VAL A 117 6.09 7.08 -13.32
CA VAL A 117 6.14 8.51 -13.03
C VAL A 117 6.65 8.73 -11.61
N ARG A 118 7.71 9.55 -11.46
CA ARG A 118 8.16 9.97 -10.14
C ARG A 118 7.36 11.19 -9.70
N ALA A 119 6.54 11.04 -8.67
CA ALA A 119 5.79 12.13 -8.05
C ALA A 119 5.34 11.75 -6.64
N ASN A 120 5.10 12.73 -5.79
CA ASN A 120 4.31 12.52 -4.58
C ASN A 120 2.88 12.16 -4.98
N VAL A 121 2.24 11.25 -4.25
CA VAL A 121 0.87 10.83 -4.55
C VAL A 121 -0.11 11.99 -4.53
N TYR A 122 0.11 13.00 -3.70
CA TYR A 122 -0.72 14.20 -3.65
C TYR A 122 -0.64 15.05 -4.92
N ASP A 123 0.44 14.93 -5.68
CA ASP A 123 0.65 15.63 -6.95
C ASP A 123 0.25 14.77 -8.18
N ALA A 124 -0.28 13.55 -7.96
CA ALA A 124 -0.49 12.57 -9.02
C ALA A 124 -1.37 13.09 -10.17
N VAL A 125 -2.41 13.87 -9.89
CA VAL A 125 -3.28 14.43 -10.94
C VAL A 125 -2.49 15.30 -11.90
N SER A 126 -1.65 16.20 -11.39
CA SER A 126 -0.82 17.08 -12.22
C SER A 126 0.32 16.33 -12.89
N ALA A 127 1.00 15.43 -12.16
CA ALA A 127 2.12 14.64 -12.65
C ALA A 127 1.72 13.70 -13.80
N LEU A 128 0.48 13.20 -13.77
CA LEU A 128 -0.12 12.37 -14.82
C LEU A 128 -0.82 13.20 -15.92
N GLY A 129 -0.65 14.54 -15.93
CA GLY A 129 -1.19 15.42 -16.97
C GLY A 129 -2.72 15.45 -17.02
N GLY A 130 -3.40 15.24 -15.90
CA GLY A 130 -4.86 15.21 -15.81
C GLY A 130 -5.51 13.97 -16.46
N ARG A 131 -4.73 12.93 -16.77
CA ARG A 131 -5.26 11.65 -17.27
C ARG A 131 -6.18 11.01 -16.25
N THR A 132 -7.16 10.27 -16.74
CA THR A 132 -8.07 9.47 -15.91
C THR A 132 -8.01 8.00 -16.30
N PHE A 133 -8.34 7.13 -15.37
CA PHE A 133 -8.12 5.69 -15.46
C PHE A 133 -9.42 4.92 -15.18
N ASP A 134 -9.49 3.70 -15.70
CA ASP A 134 -10.57 2.75 -15.39
C ASP A 134 -10.39 2.17 -14.00
N VAL A 135 -9.11 2.03 -13.54
CA VAL A 135 -8.75 1.52 -12.23
C VAL A 135 -7.66 2.40 -11.61
N VAL A 136 -7.86 2.80 -10.37
CA VAL A 136 -6.82 3.32 -9.48
C VAL A 136 -6.56 2.25 -8.44
N HIS A 137 -5.32 1.78 -8.37
CA HIS A 137 -4.89 0.74 -7.43
C HIS A 137 -3.89 1.31 -6.43
N THR A 138 -4.03 0.91 -5.16
CA THR A 138 -3.03 1.13 -4.11
C THR A 138 -2.76 -0.20 -3.42
N GLY A 139 -1.50 -0.59 -3.41
CA GLY A 139 -1.06 -1.85 -2.82
C GLY A 139 -0.74 -1.76 -1.33
N LYS A 140 -0.24 -2.86 -0.80
CA LYS A 140 -0.03 -3.14 0.63
C LYS A 140 1.07 -2.26 1.25
N GLY A 141 0.80 -1.66 2.40
CA GLY A 141 1.78 -0.86 3.15
C GLY A 141 2.00 0.54 2.58
N ALA A 142 0.99 1.14 1.98
CA ALA A 142 1.06 2.46 1.36
C ALA A 142 0.44 3.57 2.21
N LEU A 143 -0.69 3.30 2.87
CA LEU A 143 -1.48 4.35 3.51
C LEU A 143 -0.85 4.89 4.80
N ASN A 144 -0.11 4.07 5.52
CA ASN A 144 0.60 4.48 6.75
C ASN A 144 1.73 5.51 6.49
N TRP A 145 2.13 5.73 5.23
CA TRP A 145 3.12 6.74 4.85
C TRP A 145 2.52 8.11 4.55
N LEU A 146 1.21 8.26 4.68
CA LEU A 146 0.46 9.44 4.27
C LEU A 146 -0.02 10.25 5.46
N PRO A 147 0.32 11.55 5.55
CA PRO A 147 -0.18 12.43 6.61
C PRO A 147 -1.64 12.85 6.43
N ASP A 148 -2.20 12.76 5.20
CA ASP A 148 -3.57 13.18 4.87
C ASP A 148 -4.26 12.14 3.98
N LEU A 149 -4.99 11.24 4.65
CA LEU A 149 -5.75 10.20 3.96
C LEU A 149 -6.93 10.76 3.15
N GLY A 150 -7.51 11.87 3.60
CA GLY A 150 -8.59 12.55 2.88
C GLY A 150 -8.12 13.15 1.56
N GLU A 151 -6.93 13.78 1.54
CA GLU A 151 -6.34 14.29 0.29
C GLU A 151 -5.98 13.15 -0.66
N TRP A 152 -5.37 12.07 -0.15
CA TRP A 152 -5.10 10.88 -0.95
C TRP A 152 -6.39 10.34 -1.63
N ALA A 153 -7.48 10.23 -0.87
CA ALA A 153 -8.74 9.75 -1.41
C ALA A 153 -9.32 10.69 -2.49
N ARG A 154 -9.21 12.02 -2.29
CA ARG A 154 -9.60 13.02 -3.31
C ARG A 154 -8.76 12.90 -4.59
N VAL A 155 -7.45 12.69 -4.46
CA VAL A 155 -6.56 12.45 -5.60
C VAL A 155 -6.96 11.16 -6.32
N ALA A 156 -7.18 10.07 -5.60
CA ALA A 156 -7.62 8.81 -6.19
C ALA A 156 -8.96 8.95 -6.92
N ALA A 157 -9.93 9.67 -6.33
CA ALA A 157 -11.21 9.96 -6.98
C ALA A 157 -11.07 10.81 -8.24
N ALA A 158 -10.18 11.82 -8.22
CA ALA A 158 -9.93 12.68 -9.37
C ALA A 158 -9.28 11.92 -10.54
N LEU A 159 -8.47 10.91 -10.27
CA LEU A 159 -7.84 10.06 -11.27
C LEU A 159 -8.79 9.01 -11.89
N LEU A 160 -9.96 8.78 -11.32
CA LEU A 160 -10.93 7.83 -11.87
C LEU A 160 -11.79 8.48 -12.96
N ARG A 161 -12.08 7.71 -14.00
CA ARG A 161 -13.16 8.00 -14.94
C ARG A 161 -14.52 7.84 -14.28
N PRO A 162 -15.59 8.47 -14.77
CA PRO A 162 -16.94 8.05 -14.41
C PRO A 162 -17.13 6.55 -14.63
N GLY A 163 -17.62 5.82 -13.62
CA GLY A 163 -17.71 4.36 -13.62
C GLY A 163 -16.40 3.62 -13.31
N GLY A 164 -15.29 4.34 -13.12
CA GLY A 164 -14.00 3.75 -12.74
C GLY A 164 -13.96 3.30 -11.28
N MET A 165 -13.03 2.40 -10.97
CA MET A 165 -12.94 1.72 -9.68
C MET A 165 -11.62 2.06 -8.95
N LEU A 166 -11.74 2.48 -7.69
CA LEU A 166 -10.65 2.44 -6.71
C LEU A 166 -10.58 1.02 -6.13
N HIS A 167 -9.39 0.43 -6.17
CA HIS A 167 -9.06 -0.84 -5.52
C HIS A 167 -7.91 -0.63 -4.56
N VAL A 168 -8.14 -0.93 -3.29
CA VAL A 168 -7.13 -0.83 -2.22
C VAL A 168 -6.94 -2.20 -1.60
N VAL A 169 -5.69 -2.59 -1.40
CA VAL A 169 -5.32 -3.72 -0.54
C VAL A 169 -4.29 -3.22 0.46
N GLU A 170 -4.58 -3.35 1.74
CA GLU A 170 -3.72 -2.77 2.76
C GLU A 170 -3.59 -3.70 3.98
N PHE A 171 -2.57 -3.50 4.77
CA PHE A 171 -2.45 -4.18 6.06
C PHE A 171 -3.61 -3.79 6.96
N HIS A 172 -4.21 -4.80 7.59
CA HIS A 172 -5.31 -4.54 8.50
C HIS A 172 -4.80 -3.76 9.73
N PRO A 173 -5.51 -2.72 10.21
CA PRO A 173 -5.06 -1.93 11.36
C PRO A 173 -4.83 -2.76 12.63
N LEU A 174 -5.54 -3.86 12.81
CA LEU A 174 -5.28 -4.79 13.92
C LEU A 174 -3.91 -5.47 13.79
N PHE A 175 -3.48 -5.77 12.56
CA PHE A 175 -2.17 -6.35 12.28
C PHE A 175 -1.05 -5.33 12.54
N THR A 176 -1.23 -4.09 12.12
CA THR A 176 -0.25 -3.01 12.35
C THR A 176 -0.17 -2.58 13.80
N ALA A 177 -1.29 -2.57 14.54
CA ALA A 177 -1.35 -2.26 15.96
C ALA A 177 -0.75 -3.36 16.87
N GLY A 178 -0.50 -4.57 16.34
CA GLY A 178 0.10 -5.67 17.10
C GLY A 178 1.52 -5.33 17.57
N ALA A 179 1.85 -5.75 18.80
CA ALA A 179 3.22 -5.69 19.32
C ALA A 179 4.18 -6.49 18.43
N ASP A 180 5.44 -6.08 18.36
CA ASP A 180 6.44 -6.79 17.56
C ASP A 180 6.74 -8.17 18.16
N GLU A 181 6.74 -8.27 19.49
CA GLU A 181 6.86 -9.53 20.20
C GLU A 181 5.50 -10.07 20.63
N GLN A 182 5.20 -11.31 20.26
CA GLN A 182 3.96 -12.00 20.58
C GLN A 182 4.26 -13.28 21.41
N PRO A 183 4.26 -13.19 22.74
CA PRO A 183 4.72 -14.32 23.59
C PRO A 183 3.81 -15.55 23.52
N ASP A 184 2.58 -15.43 23.08
CA ASP A 184 1.61 -16.54 22.95
C ASP A 184 0.63 -16.29 21.81
N LEU A 185 1.16 -16.12 20.60
CA LEU A 185 0.38 -15.78 19.40
C LEU A 185 -0.74 -16.80 19.09
N ALA A 186 -0.60 -18.04 19.54
CA ALA A 186 -1.61 -19.07 19.36
C ALA A 186 -2.89 -18.83 20.16
N ARG A 187 -2.85 -17.98 21.19
CA ARG A 187 -4.00 -17.75 22.11
C ARG A 187 -4.41 -16.31 22.24
N ARG A 188 -3.50 -15.35 22.04
CA ARG A 188 -3.76 -13.92 22.26
C ARG A 188 -2.89 -13.07 21.33
N LEU A 189 -3.44 -11.91 20.95
CA LEU A 189 -2.72 -10.85 20.28
C LEU A 189 -2.45 -9.74 21.30
N VAL A 190 -1.20 -9.34 21.43
CA VAL A 190 -0.80 -8.16 22.22
C VAL A 190 -0.72 -6.97 21.28
N LEU A 191 -1.27 -5.82 21.71
CA LEU A 191 -1.24 -4.57 20.95
C LEU A 191 -0.36 -3.57 21.70
N ASP A 192 0.58 -2.94 21.00
CA ASP A 192 1.48 -1.90 21.51
C ASP A 192 1.30 -0.57 20.76
N TRP A 193 0.63 -0.60 19.60
CA TRP A 193 0.44 0.57 18.75
C TRP A 193 -1.02 0.97 18.66
N ASP A 194 -1.25 2.25 18.36
CA ASP A 194 -2.59 2.77 18.21
C ASP A 194 -3.28 2.19 16.97
N TYR A 195 -4.50 1.68 17.17
CA TYR A 195 -5.40 1.27 16.09
C TYR A 195 -6.11 2.47 15.47
N LEU A 196 -6.49 3.46 16.29
CA LEU A 196 -7.22 4.64 15.85
C LEU A 196 -6.23 5.74 15.44
N ALA A 197 -6.61 6.53 14.44
CA ALA A 197 -5.84 7.69 14.02
C ALA A 197 -5.67 8.69 15.19
N THR A 198 -4.42 9.06 15.46
CA THR A 198 -4.07 10.09 16.45
C THR A 198 -3.92 11.48 15.82
N GLY A 199 -3.76 11.52 14.48
CA GLY A 199 -3.42 12.74 13.75
C GLY A 199 -1.93 13.10 13.82
N GLU A 200 -1.14 12.35 14.59
CA GLU A 200 0.30 12.55 14.76
C GLU A 200 1.08 11.39 14.12
N ALA A 201 2.28 11.69 13.63
CA ALA A 201 3.18 10.68 13.11
C ALA A 201 3.94 9.99 14.24
N SER A 202 4.05 8.68 14.18
CA SER A 202 5.04 7.92 14.94
C SER A 202 6.40 8.02 14.25
N ARG A 203 7.46 8.33 15.02
CA ARG A 203 8.82 8.40 14.53
C ARG A 203 9.54 7.09 14.84
N PHE A 204 10.15 6.52 13.82
CA PHE A 204 11.03 5.36 13.93
C PHE A 204 12.43 5.72 13.45
N ASP A 205 13.46 5.07 14.02
CA ASP A 205 14.84 5.25 13.61
C ASP A 205 15.56 3.91 13.74
N GLY A 206 15.75 3.23 12.62
CA GLY A 206 16.38 1.93 12.55
C GLY A 206 16.70 1.52 11.12
N GLY A 207 17.82 0.79 10.95
CA GLY A 207 18.23 0.32 9.62
C GLY A 207 17.44 -0.91 9.13
N ASP A 208 16.70 -1.57 10.00
CA ASP A 208 15.97 -2.77 9.65
C ASP A 208 14.74 -2.45 8.80
N THR A 209 14.40 -3.38 7.93
CA THR A 209 13.19 -3.31 7.10
C THR A 209 12.44 -4.64 7.23
N TYR A 210 11.20 -4.68 6.75
CA TYR A 210 10.38 -5.90 6.74
C TYR A 210 10.88 -6.98 5.78
N THR A 211 11.93 -6.69 4.98
CA THR A 211 12.55 -7.65 4.07
C THR A 211 13.79 -8.26 4.68
N ASP A 212 14.19 -9.42 4.19
CA ASP A 212 15.51 -9.97 4.43
C ASP A 212 16.57 -9.16 3.65
N GLY A 213 17.76 -9.07 4.20
CA GLY A 213 18.87 -8.35 3.58
C GLY A 213 19.68 -7.56 4.61
N PRO A 214 20.66 -6.79 4.13
CA PRO A 214 21.44 -5.95 5.02
C PRO A 214 20.61 -4.77 5.53
N ALA A 215 20.92 -4.29 6.72
CA ALA A 215 20.32 -3.09 7.25
C ALA A 215 20.59 -1.88 6.33
N VAL A 216 19.60 -1.02 6.18
CA VAL A 216 19.74 0.27 5.50
C VAL A 216 20.68 1.15 6.29
N THR A 217 21.57 1.85 5.61
CA THR A 217 22.53 2.76 6.22
C THR A 217 22.31 4.19 5.76
N GLY A 218 22.49 5.15 6.68
CA GLY A 218 22.44 6.58 6.41
C GLY A 218 21.07 7.19 6.67
N MET A 219 20.06 6.88 5.86
CA MET A 219 18.70 7.44 6.00
C MET A 219 17.79 6.43 6.67
N THR A 220 17.87 6.32 8.01
CA THR A 220 17.17 5.31 8.82
C THR A 220 15.88 5.81 9.45
N GLU A 221 15.72 7.12 9.55
CA GLU A 221 14.55 7.75 10.16
C GLU A 221 13.33 7.66 9.24
N THR A 222 12.16 7.33 9.84
CA THR A 222 10.86 7.32 9.17
C THR A 222 9.77 7.89 10.04
N TYR A 223 8.70 8.33 9.39
CA TYR A 223 7.47 8.82 10.00
C TYR A 223 6.27 8.07 9.43
N GLU A 224 5.45 7.48 10.29
CA GLU A 224 4.29 6.69 9.92
C GLU A 224 3.04 7.18 10.65
N TRP A 225 1.90 7.08 9.99
CA TRP A 225 0.59 7.45 10.54
C TRP A 225 -0.28 6.22 10.70
N SER A 226 -1.00 6.12 11.81
CA SER A 226 -1.96 5.05 12.05
C SER A 226 -3.34 5.45 11.55
N TYR A 227 -4.02 4.52 10.89
CA TYR A 227 -5.40 4.68 10.42
C TYR A 227 -6.19 3.42 10.70
N GLY A 228 -7.36 3.57 11.34
CA GLY A 228 -8.33 2.49 11.48
C GLY A 228 -9.12 2.28 10.18
N LEU A 229 -9.82 1.16 10.05
CA LEU A 229 -10.70 0.91 8.90
C LEU A 229 -11.75 2.02 8.72
N GLY A 230 -12.26 2.57 9.82
CA GLY A 230 -13.22 3.68 9.78
C GLY A 230 -12.66 4.93 9.12
N ASP A 231 -11.37 5.23 9.34
CA ASP A 231 -10.69 6.38 8.73
C ASP A 231 -10.54 6.19 7.22
N VAL A 232 -10.13 4.98 6.79
CA VAL A 232 -9.96 4.66 5.36
C VAL A 232 -11.31 4.72 4.63
N VAL A 233 -12.34 4.06 5.18
CA VAL A 233 -13.69 4.06 4.58
C VAL A 233 -14.27 5.46 4.56
N GLY A 234 -14.13 6.23 5.65
CA GLY A 234 -14.59 7.60 5.76
C GLY A 234 -13.96 8.50 4.70
N ALA A 235 -12.62 8.44 4.54
CA ALA A 235 -11.91 9.22 3.54
C ALA A 235 -12.39 8.93 2.10
N VAL A 236 -12.62 7.66 1.79
CA VAL A 236 -13.11 7.23 0.46
C VAL A 236 -14.55 7.75 0.20
N LEU A 237 -15.42 7.67 1.20
CA LEU A 237 -16.80 8.20 1.10
C LEU A 237 -16.82 9.73 1.01
N ASP A 238 -16.00 10.42 1.80
CA ASP A 238 -15.90 11.89 1.79
C ASP A 238 -15.31 12.42 0.47
N ALA A 239 -14.50 11.60 -0.23
CA ALA A 239 -14.04 11.91 -1.58
C ALA A 239 -15.12 11.72 -2.68
N GLY A 240 -16.34 11.35 -2.30
CA GLY A 240 -17.48 11.17 -3.20
C GLY A 240 -17.49 9.84 -3.94
N LEU A 241 -16.71 8.86 -3.50
CA LEU A 241 -16.72 7.52 -4.05
C LEU A 241 -17.78 6.67 -3.34
N ARG A 242 -18.47 5.82 -4.09
CA ARG A 242 -19.44 4.87 -3.54
C ARG A 242 -18.77 3.53 -3.23
N LEU A 243 -18.74 3.14 -1.97
CA LEU A 243 -18.22 1.86 -1.53
C LEU A 243 -18.99 0.70 -2.18
N VAL A 244 -18.27 -0.25 -2.76
CA VAL A 244 -18.82 -1.47 -3.38
C VAL A 244 -18.59 -2.68 -2.48
N SER A 245 -17.39 -2.80 -1.93
CA SER A 245 -17.05 -3.89 -0.99
C SER A 245 -15.92 -3.47 -0.05
N LEU A 246 -15.96 -4.06 1.13
CA LEU A 246 -14.87 -4.13 2.09
C LEU A 246 -14.76 -5.59 2.50
N ALA A 247 -13.58 -6.19 2.35
CA ALA A 247 -13.30 -7.56 2.74
C ALA A 247 -12.04 -7.62 3.61
N GLU A 248 -11.99 -8.61 4.49
CA GLU A 248 -10.87 -8.84 5.40
C GLU A 248 -10.28 -10.22 5.08
N HIS A 249 -8.94 -10.32 5.12
CA HIS A 249 -8.21 -11.51 4.70
C HIS A 249 -7.26 -11.99 5.79
N ASP A 250 -7.20 -13.30 6.01
CA ASP A 250 -6.38 -13.95 7.03
C ASP A 250 -4.98 -14.35 6.52
N ILE A 251 -4.47 -13.62 5.53
CA ILE A 251 -3.13 -13.79 4.94
C ILE A 251 -2.30 -12.51 5.03
N SER A 252 -0.98 -12.68 5.11
CA SER A 252 0.01 -11.60 5.04
C SER A 252 1.11 -11.97 4.05
N PRO A 253 1.71 -11.01 3.32
CA PRO A 253 2.84 -11.31 2.43
C PRO A 253 4.15 -11.62 3.18
N TRP A 254 4.22 -11.39 4.48
CA TRP A 254 5.39 -11.65 5.33
C TRP A 254 4.99 -12.12 6.73
N ALA A 255 5.93 -12.84 7.39
CA ALA A 255 5.77 -13.27 8.76
C ALA A 255 6.19 -12.14 9.70
N ARG A 256 5.24 -11.31 10.14
CA ARG A 256 5.52 -10.27 11.13
C ARG A 256 5.92 -10.85 12.49
N TRP A 257 5.28 -11.96 12.86
CA TRP A 257 5.46 -12.55 14.17
C TRP A 257 6.04 -13.96 14.10
N GLU A 258 6.88 -14.29 15.05
CA GLU A 258 7.32 -15.67 15.26
C GLU A 258 6.10 -16.58 15.49
N GLY A 259 6.12 -17.76 14.89
CA GLY A 259 5.02 -18.71 14.98
C GLY A 259 3.98 -18.59 13.87
N MET A 260 3.98 -17.53 13.05
CA MET A 260 3.20 -17.51 11.82
C MET A 260 3.65 -18.64 10.90
N ARG A 261 2.69 -19.25 10.18
CA ARG A 261 2.97 -20.39 9.30
C ARG A 261 2.93 -20.00 7.83
N PRO A 262 3.82 -20.55 7.00
CA PRO A 262 3.78 -20.31 5.56
C PRO A 262 2.59 -21.02 4.90
N ASP A 263 2.03 -20.38 3.88
CA ASP A 263 0.99 -20.88 3.00
C ASP A 263 1.29 -20.41 1.57
N GLY A 264 2.13 -21.14 0.85
CA GLY A 264 2.69 -20.71 -0.41
C GLY A 264 3.57 -19.47 -0.26
N ARG A 265 3.22 -18.41 -0.97
CA ARG A 265 3.88 -17.08 -0.85
C ARG A 265 3.39 -16.27 0.37
N TRP A 266 2.31 -16.72 0.99
CA TRP A 266 1.61 -16.01 2.05
C TRP A 266 1.91 -16.59 3.42
N TRP A 267 1.57 -15.86 4.46
CA TRP A 267 1.68 -16.25 5.85
C TRP A 267 0.33 -16.15 6.54
N ARG A 268 0.08 -17.06 7.47
CA ARG A 268 -1.14 -17.11 8.28
C ARG A 268 -0.82 -17.19 9.76
N MET A 269 -1.81 -16.90 10.59
CA MET A 269 -1.73 -17.17 12.02
C MET A 269 -1.40 -18.64 12.30
N PRO A 270 -0.80 -18.96 13.47
CA PRO A 270 -0.52 -20.34 13.89
C PRO A 270 -1.76 -21.23 13.83
N GLU A 271 -1.54 -22.53 13.67
CA GLU A 271 -2.65 -23.50 13.77
C GLU A 271 -3.27 -23.48 15.17
N GLY A 272 -4.62 -23.47 15.22
CA GLY A 272 -5.36 -23.35 16.48
C GLY A 272 -5.53 -21.94 17.04
N ALA A 273 -4.81 -20.96 16.50
CA ALA A 273 -5.02 -19.56 16.85
C ALA A 273 -6.36 -19.03 16.30
N PRO A 274 -6.97 -18.03 16.94
CA PRO A 274 -8.08 -17.30 16.36
C PRO A 274 -7.72 -16.78 14.96
N LYS A 275 -8.67 -16.86 14.03
CA LYS A 275 -8.52 -16.20 12.73
C LYS A 275 -8.63 -14.69 12.92
N LEU A 276 -7.59 -13.99 12.54
CA LEU A 276 -7.55 -12.53 12.59
C LEU A 276 -7.35 -11.98 11.19
N PRO A 277 -7.90 -10.81 10.89
CA PRO A 277 -7.61 -10.14 9.62
C PRO A 277 -6.17 -9.61 9.65
N LEU A 278 -5.41 -9.94 8.62
CA LEU A 278 -4.03 -9.49 8.42
C LEU A 278 -3.94 -8.47 7.29
N LEU A 279 -4.82 -8.60 6.29
CA LEU A 279 -5.05 -7.62 5.24
C LEU A 279 -6.53 -7.27 5.18
N PHE A 280 -6.83 -6.13 4.57
CA PHE A 280 -8.17 -5.83 4.07
C PHE A 280 -8.09 -5.38 2.61
N SER A 281 -9.18 -5.55 1.87
CA SER A 281 -9.37 -4.97 0.56
C SER A 281 -10.63 -4.10 0.52
N LEU A 282 -10.57 -3.02 -0.24
CA LEU A 282 -11.67 -2.10 -0.43
C LEU A 282 -11.86 -1.81 -1.91
N ARG A 283 -13.10 -1.87 -2.38
CA ARG A 283 -13.49 -1.39 -3.71
C ARG A 283 -14.50 -0.28 -3.58
N ALA A 284 -14.23 0.81 -4.26
CA ALA A 284 -15.18 1.91 -4.41
C ALA A 284 -15.23 2.36 -5.86
N VAL A 285 -16.33 2.96 -6.28
CA VAL A 285 -16.51 3.41 -7.67
C VAL A 285 -16.86 4.89 -7.68
N ARG A 286 -16.37 5.57 -8.72
CA ARG A 286 -16.83 6.91 -9.08
C ARG A 286 -18.10 6.75 -9.89
N ASP A 287 -19.21 7.29 -9.38
CA ASP A 287 -20.48 7.26 -10.12
C ASP A 287 -20.37 8.01 -11.46
N ALA A 288 -21.26 7.65 -12.41
CA ALA A 288 -21.25 8.16 -13.79
C ALA A 288 -21.66 9.64 -13.89
#